data_afd5d2b8a3ca2d42cffeee2cf63a45c9
#
_entry.id   afd5d2b8a3ca2d42cffeee2cf63a45c9
#
_cell.length_a   1.000
_cell.length_b   1.000
_cell.length_c   1.000
_cell.angle_alpha   90.00
_cell.angle_beta   90.00
_cell.angle_gamma   90.00
#
_symmetry.space_group_name_H-M   'P 1'
#
loop_
_entity.id
_entity.type
_entity.pdbx_description
1 polymer ?
#
loop_
_entity_poly.entity_id
_entity_poly.type
_entity_poly.pdbx_seq_one_letter_code
_entity_poly.pdbx_strand_id
1 'polypeptide(L)'
;ARARVMGLEAVLADGSRVSRLAGLLKDNAGYDLTGLLVGSEGTLGVVTAVRWRTVPRLARRVAALVPVASAAAAADLLATLRAQAPSLEACDFLTDACLELALRHQRRSSPVARAPLYVLAECAARTDPTEELAAALGDADAAVADDSASREALWRLREGVPEAIAAAGVAHKLDVGVPLAALGDFLAAFPRIGGDATAYLFGHLGDGNVHVNLLGADPDDDAVLRLVVDLGGTISAEHGVGVAKAAWLERARPPAEVAAMRAIKSALDPQGILNPGVVLPA
;
A
#
# COMPACT_ATOMS: atom_id res chain seq x y z
N ALA A 1 6.54 6.49 3.19
CA ALA A 1 6.81 7.86 3.62
C ALA A 1 7.68 7.90 4.88
N ARG A 2 7.33 7.18 5.97
CA ARG A 2 8.00 7.25 7.29
C ARG A 2 9.53 7.12 7.21
N ALA A 3 10.05 6.10 6.53
CA ALA A 3 11.49 5.86 6.40
C ALA A 3 12.27 6.96 5.65
N ARG A 4 11.58 7.87 4.97
CA ARG A 4 12.18 9.00 4.25
C ARG A 4 12.13 10.32 5.01
N VAL A 5 11.39 10.40 6.13
CA VAL A 5 11.36 11.59 6.99
C VAL A 5 12.58 11.56 7.88
N MET A 6 13.49 12.49 7.68
CA MET A 6 14.74 12.62 8.46
C MET A 6 14.61 13.55 9.65
N GLY A 7 13.54 14.34 9.71
CA GLY A 7 13.23 15.25 10.78
C GLY A 7 11.97 16.02 10.47
N LEU A 8 11.35 16.58 11.48
CA LEU A 8 10.15 17.39 11.34
C LEU A 8 10.12 18.53 12.37
N GLU A 9 9.21 19.46 12.11
CA GLU A 9 8.73 20.44 13.08
C GLU A 9 7.24 20.21 13.28
N ALA A 10 6.79 20.29 14.53
CA ALA A 10 5.37 20.17 14.86
C ALA A 10 5.01 21.09 16.03
N VAL A 11 3.75 21.52 16.07
CA VAL A 11 3.13 22.23 17.19
C VAL A 11 2.27 21.23 17.96
N LEU A 12 2.50 21.15 19.28
CA LEU A 12 1.75 20.29 20.19
C LEU A 12 0.46 20.96 20.68
N ALA A 13 -0.36 20.24 21.43
CA ALA A 13 -1.66 20.73 21.89
C ALA A 13 -1.56 21.95 22.85
N ASP A 14 -0.46 22.08 23.58
CA ASP A 14 -0.18 23.22 24.48
C ASP A 14 0.42 24.44 23.75
N GLY A 15 0.56 24.36 22.42
CA GLY A 15 1.20 25.39 21.59
C GLY A 15 2.72 25.35 21.57
N SER A 16 3.35 24.43 22.30
CA SER A 16 4.81 24.28 22.26
C SER A 16 5.27 23.72 20.92
N ARG A 17 6.47 24.10 20.50
CA ARG A 17 7.05 23.69 19.22
C ARG A 17 8.18 22.69 19.44
N VAL A 18 8.03 21.52 18.85
CA VAL A 18 9.08 20.51 18.69
C VAL A 18 9.70 20.66 17.32
N SER A 19 11.03 20.78 17.22
CA SER A 19 11.72 20.91 15.94
C SER A 19 13.01 20.10 15.91
N ARG A 20 13.11 19.16 14.96
CA ARG A 20 14.28 18.35 14.66
C ARG A 20 14.58 18.38 13.16
N LEU A 21 14.76 19.57 12.61
CA LEU A 21 15.03 19.76 11.17
C LEU A 21 16.51 19.67 10.80
N ALA A 22 17.45 19.51 11.74
CA ALA A 22 18.88 19.38 11.46
C ALA A 22 19.19 18.18 10.55
N GLY A 23 18.40 17.09 10.65
CA GLY A 23 18.46 15.94 9.74
C GLY A 23 19.79 15.21 9.83
N LEU A 24 20.32 15.06 11.03
CA LEU A 24 21.47 14.22 11.28
C LEU A 24 21.14 12.76 10.98
N LEU A 25 22.05 12.05 10.33
CA LEU A 25 21.87 10.62 10.05
C LEU A 25 21.89 9.77 11.31
N LYS A 26 22.55 10.26 12.36
CA LYS A 26 22.64 9.62 13.67
C LYS A 26 22.34 10.65 14.74
N ASP A 27 21.26 10.49 15.46
CA ASP A 27 20.87 11.27 16.62
C ASP A 27 20.12 10.38 17.61
N ASN A 28 20.82 9.88 18.62
CA ASN A 28 20.27 9.03 19.68
C ASN A 28 20.08 9.83 21.01
N ALA A 29 20.00 11.16 20.94
CA ALA A 29 19.79 11.99 22.11
C ALA A 29 18.29 12.05 22.47
N GLY A 30 17.83 11.09 23.28
CA GLY A 30 16.46 10.95 23.73
C GLY A 30 15.55 10.15 22.80
N TYR A 31 14.24 10.24 23.02
CA TYR A 31 13.25 9.50 22.22
C TYR A 31 13.14 10.02 20.78
N ASP A 32 12.80 9.14 19.86
CA ASP A 32 12.51 9.49 18.46
C ASP A 32 11.12 10.16 18.34
N LEU A 33 11.07 11.46 18.59
CA LEU A 33 9.84 12.25 18.42
C LEU A 33 9.44 12.39 16.96
N THR A 34 10.40 12.34 16.03
CA THR A 34 10.10 12.34 14.59
C THR A 34 9.30 11.09 14.21
N GLY A 35 9.78 9.92 14.59
CA GLY A 35 9.09 8.65 14.32
C GLY A 35 7.74 8.53 15.04
N LEU A 36 7.59 9.15 16.22
CA LEU A 36 6.34 9.21 16.96
C LEU A 36 5.27 10.07 16.26
N LEU A 37 5.66 11.24 15.77
CA LEU A 37 4.73 12.20 15.12
C LEU A 37 4.40 11.82 13.67
N VAL A 38 5.33 11.17 12.95
CA VAL A 38 5.07 10.67 11.59
C VAL A 38 4.07 9.52 11.63
N GLY A 39 2.93 9.71 10.98
CA GLY A 39 1.84 8.72 10.96
C GLY A 39 0.93 8.77 12.19
N SER A 40 1.01 9.83 13.00
CA SER A 40 0.09 10.08 14.12
C SER A 40 -1.28 10.62 13.67
N GLU A 41 -1.48 10.82 12.38
CA GLU A 41 -2.76 11.31 11.79
C GLU A 41 -3.25 12.63 12.43
N GLY A 42 -2.30 13.49 12.86
CA GLY A 42 -2.61 14.76 13.53
C GLY A 42 -3.16 14.63 14.93
N THR A 43 -3.11 13.45 15.55
CA THR A 43 -3.61 13.23 16.92
C THR A 43 -2.63 13.63 18.03
N LEU A 44 -1.33 13.78 17.69
CA LEU A 44 -0.28 14.09 18.65
C LEU A 44 0.36 15.46 18.43
N GLY A 45 0.10 16.10 17.31
CA GLY A 45 0.63 17.40 16.94
C GLY A 45 0.30 17.76 15.49
N VAL A 46 0.45 19.03 15.16
CA VAL A 46 0.30 19.55 13.79
C VAL A 46 1.69 19.72 13.18
N VAL A 47 2.02 18.90 12.19
CA VAL A 47 3.30 18.96 11.48
C VAL A 47 3.33 20.21 10.60
N THR A 48 4.31 21.09 10.79
CA THR A 48 4.46 22.36 10.08
C THR A 48 5.60 22.35 9.06
N ALA A 49 6.62 21.51 9.29
CA ALA A 49 7.71 21.33 8.33
C ALA A 49 8.27 19.91 8.38
N VAL A 50 8.78 19.43 7.26
CA VAL A 50 9.39 18.10 7.13
C VAL A 50 10.71 18.21 6.38
N ARG A 51 11.76 17.57 6.90
CA ARG A 51 13.00 17.30 6.20
C ARG A 51 12.91 15.94 5.55
N TRP A 52 12.96 15.91 4.24
CA TRP A 52 12.76 14.72 3.43
C TRP A 52 14.07 14.20 2.84
N ARG A 53 14.31 12.89 2.92
CA ARG A 53 15.44 12.24 2.23
C ARG A 53 15.11 12.09 0.76
N THR A 54 15.90 12.73 -0.09
CA THR A 54 15.84 12.51 -1.52
C THR A 54 16.69 11.30 -1.92
N VAL A 55 16.36 10.73 -3.07
CA VAL A 55 17.14 9.64 -3.69
C VAL A 55 17.55 10.06 -5.10
N PRO A 56 18.65 9.53 -5.64
CA PRO A 56 19.02 9.76 -7.03
C PRO A 56 17.89 9.35 -7.97
N ARG A 57 17.67 10.15 -9.01
CA ARG A 57 16.76 9.76 -10.09
C ARG A 57 17.41 8.64 -10.91
N LEU A 58 16.73 7.51 -11.01
CA LEU A 58 17.12 6.41 -11.87
C LEU A 58 16.56 6.65 -13.26
N ALA A 59 17.45 6.80 -14.25
CA ALA A 59 17.09 7.27 -15.59
C ALA A 59 16.66 6.13 -16.53
N ARG A 60 17.14 4.91 -16.27
CA ARG A 60 16.79 3.73 -17.07
C ARG A 60 15.76 2.90 -16.32
N ARG A 61 14.69 2.58 -17.02
CA ARG A 61 13.57 1.83 -16.45
C ARG A 61 13.05 0.86 -17.48
N VAL A 62 12.69 -0.33 -17.04
CA VAL A 62 11.97 -1.34 -17.80
C VAL A 62 10.85 -1.88 -16.93
N ALA A 63 9.69 -2.13 -17.53
CA ALA A 63 8.56 -2.74 -16.83
C ALA A 63 8.09 -3.99 -17.56
N ALA A 64 7.49 -4.92 -16.83
CA ALA A 64 6.86 -6.10 -17.39
C ALA A 64 5.52 -6.35 -16.72
N LEU A 65 4.50 -6.67 -17.53
CA LEU A 65 3.22 -7.21 -17.06
C LEU A 65 3.21 -8.71 -17.33
N VAL A 66 3.07 -9.49 -16.25
CA VAL A 66 3.18 -10.96 -16.29
C VAL A 66 1.87 -11.57 -15.82
N PRO A 67 1.17 -12.35 -16.65
CA PRO A 67 0.03 -13.13 -16.23
C PRO A 67 0.48 -14.30 -15.34
N VAL A 68 -0.18 -14.51 -14.21
CA VAL A 68 0.16 -15.60 -13.26
C VAL A 68 -1.09 -16.37 -12.85
N ALA A 69 -0.92 -17.69 -12.64
CA ALA A 69 -2.02 -18.60 -12.38
C ALA A 69 -2.60 -18.53 -10.97
N SER A 70 -1.85 -17.96 -10.01
CA SER A 70 -2.25 -17.92 -8.61
C SER A 70 -1.43 -16.90 -7.80
N ALA A 71 -1.90 -16.61 -6.58
CA ALA A 71 -1.13 -15.81 -5.63
C ALA A 71 0.21 -16.47 -5.24
N ALA A 72 0.26 -17.81 -5.18
CA ALA A 72 1.52 -18.54 -4.96
C ALA A 72 2.51 -18.30 -6.09
N ALA A 73 2.06 -18.41 -7.36
CA ALA A 73 2.90 -18.10 -8.51
C ALA A 73 3.36 -16.62 -8.53
N ALA A 74 2.52 -15.69 -8.08
CA ALA A 74 2.91 -14.29 -7.93
C ALA A 74 4.01 -14.12 -6.86
N ALA A 75 3.89 -14.81 -5.72
CA ALA A 75 4.89 -14.80 -4.66
C ALA A 75 6.23 -15.41 -5.11
N ASP A 76 6.19 -16.52 -5.85
CA ASP A 76 7.38 -17.17 -6.41
C ASP A 76 8.07 -16.25 -7.43
N LEU A 77 7.29 -15.59 -8.30
CA LEU A 77 7.83 -14.60 -9.22
C LEU A 77 8.48 -13.43 -8.48
N LEU A 78 7.83 -12.89 -7.43
CA LEU A 78 8.44 -11.83 -6.61
C LEU A 78 9.74 -12.28 -5.96
N ALA A 79 9.80 -13.53 -5.44
CA ALA A 79 11.01 -14.09 -4.84
C ALA A 79 12.14 -14.18 -5.89
N THR A 80 11.83 -14.64 -7.10
CA THR A 80 12.78 -14.70 -8.22
C THR A 80 13.27 -13.29 -8.61
N LEU A 81 12.35 -12.34 -8.78
CA LEU A 81 12.69 -10.95 -9.10
C LEU A 81 13.59 -10.33 -8.04
N ARG A 82 13.30 -10.54 -6.75
CA ARG A 82 14.15 -10.04 -5.65
C ARG A 82 15.55 -10.66 -5.63
N ALA A 83 15.67 -11.91 -6.02
CA ALA A 83 16.93 -12.63 -6.03
C ALA A 83 17.79 -12.29 -7.27
N GLN A 84 17.19 -12.07 -8.43
CA GLN A 84 17.87 -11.96 -9.71
C GLN A 84 17.82 -10.56 -10.32
N ALA A 85 16.95 -9.68 -9.86
CA ALA A 85 16.80 -8.32 -10.33
C ALA A 85 17.02 -7.30 -9.19
N PRO A 86 18.28 -7.01 -8.81
CA PRO A 86 18.62 -6.07 -7.75
C PRO A 86 18.15 -4.63 -8.03
N SER A 87 17.82 -4.30 -9.28
CA SER A 87 17.24 -3.02 -9.66
C SER A 87 15.70 -2.98 -9.53
N LEU A 88 15.05 -4.03 -9.01
CA LEU A 88 13.61 -4.05 -8.80
C LEU A 88 13.17 -2.90 -7.88
N GLU A 89 12.35 -1.99 -8.40
CA GLU A 89 11.85 -0.81 -7.67
C GLU A 89 10.37 -0.92 -7.31
N ALA A 90 9.57 -1.55 -8.18
CA ALA A 90 8.13 -1.75 -7.94
C ALA A 90 7.70 -3.16 -8.36
N CYS A 91 6.77 -3.71 -7.61
CA CYS A 91 6.11 -4.97 -7.93
C CYS A 91 4.68 -4.94 -7.40
N ASP A 92 3.75 -4.70 -8.32
CA ASP A 92 2.32 -4.59 -8.04
C ASP A 92 1.58 -5.83 -8.57
N PHE A 93 0.36 -6.04 -8.08
CA PHE A 93 -0.53 -7.05 -8.62
C PHE A 93 -1.92 -6.49 -8.93
N LEU A 94 -2.62 -7.14 -9.86
CA LEU A 94 -4.02 -6.88 -10.19
C LEU A 94 -4.74 -8.21 -10.36
N THR A 95 -6.00 -8.27 -9.91
CA THR A 95 -6.90 -9.36 -10.29
C THR A 95 -7.41 -9.18 -11.74
N ASP A 96 -7.90 -10.26 -12.35
CA ASP A 96 -8.49 -10.24 -13.69
C ASP A 96 -9.63 -9.20 -13.80
N ALA A 97 -10.48 -9.12 -12.77
CA ALA A 97 -11.55 -8.12 -12.70
C ALA A 97 -11.03 -6.68 -12.80
N CYS A 98 -9.89 -6.38 -12.14
CA CYS A 98 -9.27 -5.05 -12.19
C CYS A 98 -8.72 -4.75 -13.59
N LEU A 99 -7.98 -5.68 -14.19
CA LEU A 99 -7.42 -5.49 -15.54
C LEU A 99 -8.53 -5.35 -16.57
N GLU A 100 -9.56 -6.21 -16.55
CA GLU A 100 -10.69 -6.09 -17.46
C GLU A 100 -11.43 -4.76 -17.33
N LEU A 101 -11.64 -4.28 -16.09
CA LEU A 101 -12.29 -2.99 -15.87
C LEU A 101 -11.45 -1.83 -16.42
N ALA A 102 -10.14 -1.82 -16.16
CA ALA A 102 -9.23 -0.80 -16.66
C ALA A 102 -9.15 -0.80 -18.20
N LEU A 103 -9.05 -1.97 -18.82
CA LEU A 103 -9.04 -2.13 -20.29
C LEU A 103 -10.32 -1.59 -20.92
N ARG A 104 -11.50 -1.94 -20.38
CA ARG A 104 -12.80 -1.43 -20.84
C ARG A 104 -12.89 0.08 -20.72
N HIS A 105 -12.50 0.63 -19.57
CA HIS A 105 -12.52 2.07 -19.32
C HIS A 105 -11.62 2.83 -20.29
N GLN A 106 -10.42 2.30 -20.54
CA GLN A 106 -9.43 2.90 -21.45
C GLN A 106 -9.64 2.53 -22.92
N ARG A 107 -10.62 1.68 -23.24
CA ARG A 107 -10.91 1.18 -24.60
C ARG A 107 -9.66 0.56 -25.25
N ARG A 108 -8.98 -0.32 -24.52
CA ARG A 108 -7.76 -0.99 -24.97
C ARG A 108 -7.90 -2.51 -24.91
N SER A 109 -7.10 -3.21 -25.70
CA SER A 109 -6.92 -4.67 -25.61
C SER A 109 -5.83 -5.01 -24.61
N SER A 110 -5.92 -6.23 -24.02
CA SER A 110 -4.87 -6.72 -23.13
C SER A 110 -3.57 -6.97 -23.92
N PRO A 111 -2.42 -6.56 -23.38
CA PRO A 111 -1.12 -6.87 -23.96
C PRO A 111 -0.62 -8.29 -23.63
N VAL A 112 -1.32 -9.02 -22.76
CA VAL A 112 -0.96 -10.38 -22.31
C VAL A 112 -2.17 -11.31 -22.33
N ALA A 113 -1.93 -12.62 -22.23
CA ALA A 113 -2.98 -13.62 -22.11
C ALA A 113 -3.82 -13.42 -20.85
N ARG A 114 -5.07 -13.90 -20.87
CA ARG A 114 -5.95 -13.83 -19.71
C ARG A 114 -5.48 -14.77 -18.60
N ALA A 115 -5.42 -14.26 -17.36
CA ALA A 115 -5.02 -15.00 -16.17
C ALA A 115 -5.81 -14.51 -14.94
N PRO A 116 -5.89 -15.31 -13.86
CA PRO A 116 -6.55 -14.88 -12.63
C PRO A 116 -5.91 -13.66 -11.96
N LEU A 117 -4.59 -13.53 -12.12
CA LEU A 117 -3.78 -12.46 -11.55
C LEU A 117 -2.73 -11.99 -12.57
N TYR A 118 -2.29 -10.76 -12.38
CA TYR A 118 -1.22 -10.16 -13.17
C TYR A 118 -0.24 -9.48 -12.20
N VAL A 119 1.04 -9.64 -12.46
CA VAL A 119 2.13 -8.96 -11.74
C VAL A 119 2.71 -7.90 -12.67
N LEU A 120 2.74 -6.65 -12.20
CA LEU A 120 3.43 -5.55 -12.86
C LEU A 120 4.71 -5.26 -12.09
N ALA A 121 5.86 -5.59 -12.69
CA ALA A 121 7.17 -5.34 -12.12
C ALA A 121 7.87 -4.21 -12.87
N GLU A 122 8.58 -3.33 -12.15
CA GLU A 122 9.45 -2.31 -12.76
C GLU A 122 10.83 -2.38 -12.12
N CYS A 123 11.85 -2.47 -12.96
CA CYS A 123 13.25 -2.31 -12.63
C CYS A 123 13.72 -0.91 -13.00
N ALA A 124 14.52 -0.29 -12.13
CA ALA A 124 15.09 1.03 -12.37
C ALA A 124 16.55 1.11 -11.92
N ALA A 125 17.43 1.61 -12.80
CA ALA A 125 18.85 1.69 -12.55
C ALA A 125 19.52 2.90 -13.24
N ARG A 126 20.83 3.08 -13.02
CA ARG A 126 21.65 4.05 -13.78
C ARG A 126 22.03 3.50 -15.16
N THR A 127 22.25 2.19 -15.24
CA THR A 127 22.46 1.42 -16.48
C THR A 127 21.16 0.77 -16.91
N ASP A 128 21.09 0.25 -18.12
CA ASP A 128 19.90 -0.41 -18.64
C ASP A 128 19.64 -1.73 -17.88
N PRO A 129 18.47 -1.89 -17.19
CA PRO A 129 18.14 -3.10 -16.45
C PRO A 129 17.36 -4.13 -17.26
N THR A 130 17.23 -3.99 -18.59
CA THR A 130 16.38 -4.85 -19.43
C THR A 130 16.84 -6.31 -19.42
N GLU A 131 18.14 -6.56 -19.53
CA GLU A 131 18.69 -7.93 -19.49
C GLU A 131 18.49 -8.58 -18.10
N GLU A 132 18.61 -7.79 -17.05
CA GLU A 132 18.40 -8.24 -15.67
C GLU A 132 16.94 -8.69 -15.46
N LEU A 133 15.98 -7.87 -15.87
CA LEU A 133 14.55 -8.24 -15.80
C LEU A 133 14.24 -9.44 -16.68
N ALA A 134 14.75 -9.48 -17.93
CA ALA A 134 14.53 -10.60 -18.84
C ALA A 134 15.07 -11.92 -18.27
N ALA A 135 16.26 -11.91 -17.67
CA ALA A 135 16.82 -13.08 -17.02
C ALA A 135 15.97 -13.58 -15.85
N ALA A 136 15.44 -12.65 -15.04
CA ALA A 136 14.56 -13.00 -13.91
C ALA A 136 13.17 -13.52 -14.35
N LEU A 137 12.68 -13.06 -15.50
CA LEU A 137 11.40 -13.55 -16.07
C LEU A 137 11.55 -14.92 -16.77
N GLY A 138 12.74 -15.25 -17.30
CA GLY A 138 12.97 -16.48 -18.06
C GLY A 138 12.01 -16.62 -19.24
N ASP A 139 11.35 -17.79 -19.33
CA ASP A 139 10.38 -18.09 -20.40
C ASP A 139 8.93 -17.67 -20.08
N ALA A 140 8.73 -16.81 -19.04
CA ALA A 140 7.39 -16.36 -18.68
C ALA A 140 6.76 -15.56 -19.84
N ASP A 141 5.49 -15.84 -20.15
CA ASP A 141 4.70 -14.99 -21.05
C ASP A 141 4.54 -13.61 -20.38
N ALA A 142 5.09 -12.57 -21.01
CA ALA A 142 5.10 -11.22 -20.44
C ALA A 142 5.10 -10.14 -21.52
N ALA A 143 4.38 -9.07 -21.27
CA ALA A 143 4.54 -7.84 -22.03
C ALA A 143 5.64 -6.98 -21.38
N VAL A 144 6.78 -6.89 -22.06
CA VAL A 144 7.95 -6.12 -21.60
C VAL A 144 7.97 -4.76 -22.31
N ALA A 145 8.27 -3.70 -21.55
CA ALA A 145 8.32 -2.33 -22.03
C ALA A 145 9.61 -1.65 -21.55
N ASP A 146 10.50 -1.33 -22.48
CA ASP A 146 11.81 -0.72 -22.26
C ASP A 146 11.86 0.78 -22.66
N ASP A 147 10.86 1.25 -23.42
CA ASP A 147 10.68 2.66 -23.72
C ASP A 147 9.64 3.33 -22.81
N SER A 148 9.68 4.66 -22.70
CA SER A 148 8.81 5.41 -21.79
C SER A 148 7.32 5.30 -22.14
N ALA A 149 6.96 5.30 -23.43
CA ALA A 149 5.56 5.29 -23.85
C ALA A 149 4.91 3.93 -23.57
N SER A 150 5.60 2.84 -23.90
CA SER A 150 5.15 1.46 -23.64
C SER A 150 5.07 1.19 -22.13
N ARG A 151 6.08 1.64 -21.37
CA ARG A 151 6.09 1.51 -19.90
C ARG A 151 4.93 2.28 -19.26
N GLU A 152 4.71 3.54 -19.62
CA GLU A 152 3.56 4.32 -19.15
C GLU A 152 2.23 3.68 -19.56
N ALA A 153 2.19 2.99 -20.70
CA ALA A 153 1.02 2.26 -21.12
C ALA A 153 0.70 1.06 -20.22
N LEU A 154 1.71 0.32 -19.74
CA LEU A 154 1.53 -0.74 -18.75
C LEU A 154 1.11 -0.17 -17.39
N TRP A 155 1.78 0.87 -16.90
CA TRP A 155 1.42 1.51 -15.63
C TRP A 155 0.01 2.10 -15.65
N ARG A 156 -0.45 2.68 -16.75
CA ARG A 156 -1.84 3.17 -16.89
C ARG A 156 -2.88 2.07 -16.70
N LEU A 157 -2.57 0.80 -16.98
CA LEU A 157 -3.50 -0.30 -16.68
C LEU A 157 -3.68 -0.47 -15.17
N ARG A 158 -2.60 -0.30 -14.38
CA ARG A 158 -2.63 -0.41 -12.92
C ARG A 158 -3.14 0.88 -12.26
N GLU A 159 -2.60 2.02 -12.62
CA GLU A 159 -2.95 3.32 -12.05
C GLU A 159 -4.35 3.80 -12.45
N GLY A 160 -4.87 3.34 -13.57
CA GLY A 160 -6.23 3.65 -14.03
C GLY A 160 -7.33 2.82 -13.36
N VAL A 161 -6.99 1.79 -12.56
CA VAL A 161 -8.01 0.97 -11.85
C VAL A 161 -8.89 1.81 -10.91
N PRO A 162 -8.35 2.70 -10.06
CA PRO A 162 -9.18 3.54 -9.18
C PRO A 162 -10.15 4.45 -9.94
N GLU A 163 -9.73 5.01 -11.07
CA GLU A 163 -10.57 5.85 -11.93
C GLU A 163 -11.67 5.01 -12.60
N ALA A 164 -11.31 3.84 -13.11
CA ALA A 164 -12.26 2.93 -13.73
C ALA A 164 -13.33 2.43 -12.74
N ILE A 165 -12.94 2.16 -11.48
CA ILE A 165 -13.88 1.81 -10.41
C ILE A 165 -14.81 3.00 -10.11
N ALA A 166 -14.26 4.22 -9.97
CA ALA A 166 -15.05 5.41 -9.71
C ALA A 166 -16.06 5.71 -10.84
N ALA A 167 -15.68 5.43 -12.10
CA ALA A 167 -16.58 5.56 -13.24
C ALA A 167 -17.68 4.46 -13.26
N ALA A 168 -17.42 3.29 -12.68
CA ALA A 168 -18.38 2.21 -12.57
C ALA A 168 -19.39 2.42 -11.42
N GLY A 169 -19.05 3.20 -10.41
CA GLY A 169 -19.95 3.51 -9.29
C GLY A 169 -19.22 3.92 -8.01
N VAL A 170 -19.97 4.02 -6.92
CA VAL A 170 -19.43 4.31 -5.59
C VAL A 170 -19.00 2.98 -4.95
N ALA A 171 -17.72 2.84 -4.67
CA ALA A 171 -17.17 1.65 -4.04
C ALA A 171 -16.81 1.93 -2.57
N HIS A 172 -17.01 0.92 -1.71
CA HIS A 172 -16.39 0.86 -0.39
C HIS A 172 -14.91 0.53 -0.58
N LYS A 173 -14.04 1.32 0.03
CA LYS A 173 -12.59 1.25 -0.16
C LYS A 173 -11.90 0.93 1.14
N LEU A 174 -11.21 -0.20 1.17
CA LEU A 174 -10.36 -0.58 2.27
C LEU A 174 -8.91 -0.69 1.77
N ASP A 175 -8.00 -0.21 2.58
CA ASP A 175 -6.56 -0.32 2.39
C ASP A 175 -6.02 -1.17 3.52
N VAL A 176 -5.60 -2.39 3.21
CA VAL A 176 -5.21 -3.41 4.18
C VAL A 176 -3.87 -4.01 3.81
N GLY A 177 -3.18 -4.59 4.78
CA GLY A 177 -1.98 -5.38 4.52
C GLY A 177 -2.19 -6.82 4.99
N VAL A 178 -1.75 -7.78 4.18
CA VAL A 178 -1.74 -9.18 4.55
C VAL A 178 -0.34 -9.77 4.38
N PRO A 179 0.08 -10.73 5.22
CA PRO A 179 1.32 -11.45 4.96
C PRO A 179 1.28 -12.06 3.56
N LEU A 180 2.39 -11.97 2.82
CA LEU A 180 2.45 -12.48 1.44
C LEU A 180 2.04 -13.95 1.34
N ALA A 181 2.42 -14.76 2.34
CA ALA A 181 2.03 -16.16 2.43
C ALA A 181 0.51 -16.38 2.58
N ALA A 182 -0.22 -15.39 3.10
CA ALA A 182 -1.67 -15.44 3.30
C ALA A 182 -2.46 -14.79 2.15
N LEU A 183 -1.78 -14.18 1.16
CA LEU A 183 -2.45 -13.49 0.06
C LEU A 183 -3.40 -14.39 -0.73
N GLY A 184 -3.02 -15.66 -0.94
CA GLY A 184 -3.86 -16.63 -1.62
C GLY A 184 -5.18 -16.91 -0.89
N ASP A 185 -5.10 -17.15 0.42
CA ASP A 185 -6.28 -17.39 1.27
C ASP A 185 -7.15 -16.13 1.35
N PHE A 186 -6.53 -14.95 1.44
CA PHE A 186 -7.22 -13.67 1.42
C PHE A 186 -8.02 -13.48 0.13
N LEU A 187 -7.39 -13.64 -1.03
CA LEU A 187 -8.07 -13.50 -2.33
C LEU A 187 -9.18 -14.55 -2.53
N ALA A 188 -8.95 -15.79 -2.10
CA ALA A 188 -9.91 -16.88 -2.22
C ALA A 188 -11.17 -16.72 -1.33
N ALA A 189 -11.12 -15.86 -0.32
CA ALA A 189 -12.25 -15.61 0.57
C ALA A 189 -13.31 -14.67 -0.03
N PHE A 190 -12.95 -13.80 -0.97
CA PHE A 190 -13.83 -12.73 -1.48
C PHE A 190 -15.14 -13.20 -2.13
N PRO A 191 -15.22 -14.33 -2.85
CA PRO A 191 -16.52 -14.82 -3.32
C PRO A 191 -17.54 -15.11 -2.22
N ARG A 192 -17.08 -15.27 -0.97
CA ARG A 192 -17.92 -15.56 0.20
C ARG A 192 -18.21 -14.35 1.07
N ILE A 193 -17.24 -13.43 1.21
CA ILE A 193 -17.35 -12.26 2.08
C ILE A 193 -17.82 -10.99 1.35
N GLY A 194 -17.68 -10.95 0.04
CA GLY A 194 -18.13 -9.82 -0.79
C GLY A 194 -19.66 -9.74 -0.96
N GLY A 195 -20.41 -10.77 -0.56
CA GLY A 195 -21.85 -10.84 -0.82
C GLY A 195 -22.15 -10.68 -2.32
N ASP A 196 -23.11 -9.80 -2.67
CA ASP A 196 -23.44 -9.46 -4.06
C ASP A 196 -22.54 -8.38 -4.66
N ALA A 197 -21.55 -7.89 -3.89
CA ALA A 197 -20.63 -6.87 -4.36
C ALA A 197 -19.56 -7.44 -5.27
N THR A 198 -19.21 -6.70 -6.31
CA THR A 198 -18.05 -7.02 -7.15
C THR A 198 -16.79 -6.51 -6.45
N ALA A 199 -15.83 -7.42 -6.20
CA ALA A 199 -14.57 -7.08 -5.58
C ALA A 199 -13.49 -6.78 -6.63
N TYR A 200 -12.89 -5.60 -6.53
CA TYR A 200 -11.72 -5.19 -7.31
C TYR A 200 -10.51 -5.12 -6.38
N LEU A 201 -9.60 -6.08 -6.52
CA LEU A 201 -8.45 -6.27 -5.65
C LEU A 201 -7.17 -6.05 -6.44
N PHE A 202 -6.37 -5.14 -5.97
CA PHE A 202 -5.06 -4.82 -6.53
C PHE A 202 -4.16 -4.27 -5.43
N GLY A 203 -2.86 -4.19 -5.64
CA GLY A 203 -1.99 -3.65 -4.60
C GLY A 203 -0.52 -3.86 -4.86
N HIS A 204 0.27 -3.66 -3.80
CA HIS A 204 1.72 -3.76 -3.84
C HIS A 204 2.14 -5.16 -3.38
N LEU A 205 2.49 -6.02 -4.34
CA LEU A 205 2.91 -7.39 -4.04
C LEU A 205 4.17 -7.40 -3.16
N GLY A 206 5.01 -6.36 -3.32
CA GLY A 206 6.27 -6.24 -2.61
C GLY A 206 6.17 -6.16 -1.09
N ASP A 207 5.08 -5.63 -0.54
CA ASP A 207 4.89 -5.42 0.90
C ASP A 207 3.56 -5.97 1.44
N GLY A 208 2.76 -6.63 0.60
CA GLY A 208 1.51 -7.25 0.98
C GLY A 208 0.35 -6.27 1.16
N ASN A 209 0.48 -5.03 0.68
CA ASN A 209 -0.63 -4.09 0.66
C ASN A 209 -1.67 -4.50 -0.38
N VAL A 210 -2.94 -4.52 0.02
CA VAL A 210 -4.10 -4.81 -0.84
C VAL A 210 -5.12 -3.68 -0.74
N HIS A 211 -5.37 -3.05 -1.87
CA HIS A 211 -6.50 -2.13 -2.03
C HIS A 211 -7.74 -2.95 -2.37
N VAL A 212 -8.68 -3.00 -1.45
CA VAL A 212 -9.97 -3.68 -1.59
C VAL A 212 -11.01 -2.65 -1.97
N ASN A 213 -11.68 -2.85 -3.10
CA ASN A 213 -12.78 -2.00 -3.53
C ASN A 213 -14.00 -2.88 -3.80
N LEU A 214 -15.05 -2.69 -3.02
CA LEU A 214 -16.29 -3.44 -3.11
C LEU A 214 -17.36 -2.55 -3.74
N LEU A 215 -17.82 -2.92 -4.93
CA LEU A 215 -18.87 -2.22 -5.67
C LEU A 215 -20.16 -3.02 -5.60
N GLY A 216 -21.16 -2.52 -4.87
CA GLY A 216 -22.45 -3.19 -4.66
C GLY A 216 -23.32 -2.48 -3.65
N ALA A 217 -24.45 -3.07 -3.34
CA ALA A 217 -25.50 -2.40 -2.57
C ALA A 217 -25.22 -2.35 -1.06
N ASP A 218 -24.50 -3.29 -0.48
CA ASP A 218 -24.24 -3.34 0.97
C ASP A 218 -23.03 -4.26 1.25
N PRO A 219 -21.82 -3.82 0.94
CA PRO A 219 -20.62 -4.63 1.21
C PRO A 219 -20.32 -4.68 2.69
N ASP A 220 -19.91 -5.87 3.17
CA ASP A 220 -19.54 -6.11 4.57
C ASP A 220 -18.06 -5.78 4.80
N ASP A 221 -17.77 -4.49 5.06
CA ASP A 221 -16.42 -4.02 5.40
C ASP A 221 -15.87 -4.74 6.66
N ASP A 222 -16.74 -5.04 7.62
CA ASP A 222 -16.36 -5.73 8.86
C ASP A 222 -15.90 -7.17 8.61
N ALA A 223 -16.50 -7.87 7.66
CA ALA A 223 -16.03 -9.21 7.29
C ALA A 223 -14.63 -9.18 6.67
N VAL A 224 -14.33 -8.17 5.85
CA VAL A 224 -12.99 -7.97 5.28
C VAL A 224 -11.97 -7.69 6.38
N LEU A 225 -12.26 -6.74 7.28
CA LEU A 225 -11.35 -6.37 8.37
C LEU A 225 -11.11 -7.54 9.34
N ARG A 226 -12.15 -8.33 9.62
CA ARG A 226 -12.03 -9.56 10.43
C ARG A 226 -11.10 -10.57 9.77
N LEU A 227 -11.30 -10.85 8.49
CA LEU A 227 -10.43 -11.75 7.73
C LEU A 227 -8.96 -11.29 7.78
N VAL A 228 -8.71 -9.99 7.60
CA VAL A 228 -7.37 -9.42 7.68
C VAL A 228 -6.71 -9.68 9.02
N VAL A 229 -7.44 -9.45 10.13
CA VAL A 229 -6.95 -9.71 11.50
C VAL A 229 -6.69 -11.21 11.72
N ASP A 230 -7.60 -12.07 11.28
CA ASP A 230 -7.48 -13.53 11.42
C ASP A 230 -6.27 -14.09 10.65
N LEU A 231 -5.91 -13.45 9.52
CA LEU A 231 -4.71 -13.81 8.75
C LEU A 231 -3.41 -13.15 9.27
N GLY A 232 -3.46 -12.44 10.40
CA GLY A 232 -2.31 -11.76 10.97
C GLY A 232 -1.89 -10.48 10.22
N GLY A 233 -2.81 -9.90 9.46
CA GLY A 233 -2.61 -8.69 8.68
C GLY A 233 -2.80 -7.39 9.46
N THR A 234 -2.84 -6.28 8.74
CA THR A 234 -3.11 -4.93 9.28
C THR A 234 -4.34 -4.32 8.63
N ILE A 235 -5.19 -3.70 9.43
CA ILE A 235 -6.42 -3.03 8.98
C ILE A 235 -6.15 -1.73 8.19
N SER A 236 -4.91 -1.25 8.21
CA SER A 236 -4.48 -0.09 7.42
C SER A 236 -3.01 -0.24 7.05
N ALA A 237 -2.72 -0.33 5.75
CA ALA A 237 -1.37 -0.42 5.22
C ALA A 237 -0.76 0.98 5.01
N GLU A 238 -1.48 1.87 4.29
CA GLU A 238 -0.96 3.19 3.89
C GLU A 238 -1.84 4.36 4.36
N HIS A 239 -3.18 4.22 4.31
CA HIS A 239 -4.12 5.33 4.45
C HIS A 239 -4.38 5.77 5.88
N GLY A 240 -3.88 5.06 6.88
CA GLY A 240 -4.18 5.30 8.29
C GLY A 240 -5.47 4.66 8.77
N VAL A 241 -5.71 4.76 10.07
CA VAL A 241 -6.90 4.21 10.75
C VAL A 241 -8.10 5.16 10.61
N GLY A 242 -7.84 6.45 10.72
CA GLY A 242 -8.87 7.49 10.69
C GLY A 242 -9.94 7.30 11.77
N VAL A 243 -11.13 7.82 11.52
CA VAL A 243 -12.33 7.59 12.35
C VAL A 243 -12.98 6.26 11.98
N ALA A 244 -13.01 5.92 10.69
CA ALA A 244 -13.75 4.77 10.18
C ALA A 244 -13.29 3.42 10.74
N LYS A 245 -11.99 3.27 10.98
CA LYS A 245 -11.39 2.04 11.49
C LYS A 245 -10.96 2.12 12.96
N ALA A 246 -11.21 3.24 13.66
CA ALA A 246 -10.79 3.42 15.05
C ALA A 246 -11.35 2.33 15.98
N ALA A 247 -12.60 1.94 15.81
CA ALA A 247 -13.24 0.87 16.59
C ALA A 247 -12.57 -0.52 16.36
N TRP A 248 -11.87 -0.70 15.25
CA TRP A 248 -11.16 -1.93 14.93
C TRP A 248 -9.76 -2.01 15.54
N LEU A 249 -9.21 -0.89 16.03
CA LEU A 249 -7.84 -0.86 16.54
C LEU A 249 -7.65 -1.85 17.70
N GLU A 250 -8.62 -1.94 18.63
CA GLU A 250 -8.56 -2.84 19.77
C GLU A 250 -8.63 -4.34 19.40
N ARG A 251 -9.17 -4.65 18.23
CA ARG A 251 -9.19 -6.02 17.68
C ARG A 251 -7.91 -6.33 16.90
N ALA A 252 -7.33 -5.29 16.29
CA ALA A 252 -6.16 -5.40 15.41
C ALA A 252 -4.83 -5.30 16.17
N ARG A 253 -4.85 -4.86 17.45
CA ARG A 253 -3.64 -4.65 18.25
C ARG A 253 -3.78 -5.22 19.65
N PRO A 254 -2.68 -5.72 20.24
CA PRO A 254 -2.66 -6.16 21.64
C PRO A 254 -3.13 -5.06 22.60
N PRO A 255 -3.85 -5.39 23.68
CA PRO A 255 -4.34 -4.39 24.64
C PRO A 255 -3.24 -3.50 25.22
N ALA A 256 -2.03 -4.03 25.43
CA ALA A 256 -0.89 -3.27 25.95
C ALA A 256 -0.42 -2.17 24.96
N GLU A 257 -0.46 -2.44 23.64
CA GLU A 257 -0.14 -1.44 22.61
C GLU A 257 -1.17 -0.32 22.60
N VAL A 258 -2.45 -0.66 22.66
CA VAL A 258 -3.54 0.32 22.68
C VAL A 258 -3.45 1.19 23.96
N ALA A 259 -3.15 0.58 25.10
CA ALA A 259 -2.96 1.29 26.36
C ALA A 259 -1.78 2.29 26.27
N ALA A 260 -0.66 1.89 25.66
CA ALA A 260 0.48 2.77 25.44
C ALA A 260 0.14 3.93 24.50
N MET A 261 -0.60 3.68 23.41
CA MET A 261 -1.07 4.72 22.48
C MET A 261 -1.97 5.74 23.21
N ARG A 262 -2.90 5.28 24.07
CA ARG A 262 -3.75 6.14 24.89
C ARG A 262 -2.95 6.98 25.87
N ALA A 263 -1.96 6.39 26.54
CA ALA A 263 -1.07 7.12 27.47
C ALA A 263 -0.29 8.22 26.76
N ILE A 264 0.27 7.93 25.56
CA ILE A 264 0.96 8.91 24.72
C ILE A 264 0.01 10.05 24.32
N LYS A 265 -1.18 9.70 23.83
CA LYS A 265 -2.20 10.69 23.45
C LYS A 265 -2.55 11.60 24.63
N SER A 266 -2.84 11.03 25.78
CA SER A 266 -3.19 11.80 27.00
C SER A 266 -2.06 12.69 27.50
N ALA A 267 -0.80 12.26 27.34
CA ALA A 267 0.36 13.05 27.75
C ALA A 267 0.62 14.25 26.82
N LEU A 268 0.41 14.11 25.51
CA LEU A 268 0.68 15.15 24.51
C LEU A 268 -0.53 16.02 24.19
N ASP A 269 -1.73 15.52 24.44
CA ASP A 269 -3.00 16.22 24.21
C ASP A 269 -4.01 15.92 25.33
N PRO A 270 -3.77 16.41 26.55
CA PRO A 270 -4.63 16.13 27.69
C PRO A 270 -6.04 16.70 27.56
N GLN A 271 -6.25 17.69 26.69
CA GLN A 271 -7.55 18.30 26.43
C GLN A 271 -8.33 17.63 25.28
N GLY A 272 -7.66 16.72 24.54
CA GLY A 272 -8.29 15.99 23.43
C GLY A 272 -8.67 16.85 22.22
N ILE A 273 -7.95 17.97 22.00
CA ILE A 273 -8.26 18.93 20.93
C ILE A 273 -7.73 18.53 19.55
N LEU A 274 -6.75 17.61 19.51
CA LEU A 274 -6.10 17.20 18.25
C LEU A 274 -6.81 15.96 17.68
N ASN A 275 -7.50 16.13 16.56
CA ASN A 275 -8.21 15.08 15.82
C ASN A 275 -8.94 14.07 16.72
N PRO A 276 -9.95 14.48 17.51
CA PRO A 276 -10.68 13.56 18.39
C PRO A 276 -11.36 12.44 17.61
N GLY A 277 -11.28 11.20 18.11
CA GLY A 277 -11.87 10.02 17.48
C GLY A 277 -11.06 9.45 16.30
N VAL A 278 -9.96 10.08 15.91
CA VAL A 278 -9.02 9.55 14.91
C VAL A 278 -8.01 8.64 15.58
N VAL A 279 -7.70 7.50 14.99
CA VAL A 279 -6.82 6.42 15.49
C VAL A 279 -7.43 5.73 16.73
N LEU A 280 -7.66 6.47 17.78
CA LEU A 280 -8.26 5.97 19.04
C LEU A 280 -9.72 6.38 19.09
N PRO A 281 -10.64 5.43 19.40
CA PRO A 281 -12.05 5.79 19.60
C PRO A 281 -12.18 6.76 20.79
N ALA A 282 -13.17 7.65 20.69
CA ALA A 282 -13.45 8.66 21.71
C ALA A 282 -13.91 8.03 23.04
#